data_83100a0c85e1a0f93d6980703d07b582
#
_entry.id   83100a0c85e1a0f93d6980703d07b582
#
_cell.length_a   1.000
_cell.length_b   1.000
_cell.length_c   1.000
_cell.angle_alpha   90.00
_cell.angle_beta   90.00
_cell.angle_gamma   90.00
#
_symmetry.space_group_name_H-M   'P 1'
#
loop_
_entity.id
_entity.type
_entity.pdbx_description
1 polymer ?
#
loop_
_entity_poly.entity_id
_entity_poly.type
_entity_poly.pdbx_seq_one_letter_code
_entity_poly.pdbx_strand_id
1 'polypeptide(L)'
;AASALATERLGLGTAIAVAFPRSPMVTAQMAWELAEATGGRYVVGLGTQVKAHVERRYSSTYAPPGPRLREYVRAVKAIFRAFRGEEKLAFEGDYYSFNLLPRMWSPGPIDVADPPVYISAVLPWMSRMAGAECDGIHIHPMHSPGWLTDVQLPEVAAGAASAGRSMDDVTVVCPVIIAVGDTDEEIAAARDANRATIAFYGSTPNYAPVLEHHGFDGLQGELNACQRSGDMATMVDLVADDVLDHYTVSATWSDLGGVLA
;
A
#
# COMPACT_ATOMS: atom_id res chain seq x y z
N ALA A 1 18.09 5.05 4.14
CA ALA A 1 19.57 5.06 3.95
C ALA A 1 20.29 4.44 5.15
N ALA A 2 20.12 4.95 6.39
CA ALA A 2 20.85 4.41 7.55
C ALA A 2 20.66 2.90 7.73
N SER A 3 19.41 2.40 7.67
CA SER A 3 19.13 0.97 7.78
C SER A 3 19.73 0.14 6.63
N ALA A 4 19.82 0.73 5.43
CA ALA A 4 20.44 0.07 4.28
C ALA A 4 21.93 -0.21 4.52
N LEU A 5 22.61 0.73 5.15
CA LEU A 5 24.03 0.63 5.45
C LEU A 5 24.32 -0.18 6.73
N ALA A 6 23.34 -0.29 7.65
CA ALA A 6 23.49 -0.95 8.94
C ALA A 6 23.03 -2.43 8.94
N THR A 7 22.49 -2.94 7.83
CA THR A 7 21.95 -4.31 7.75
C THR A 7 22.39 -5.02 6.47
N GLU A 8 22.66 -6.32 6.59
CA GLU A 8 23.13 -7.15 5.47
C GLU A 8 22.06 -8.08 4.92
N ARG A 9 21.05 -8.43 5.73
CA ARG A 9 20.03 -9.44 5.39
C ARG A 9 18.61 -8.88 5.36
N LEU A 10 18.36 -7.77 6.06
CA LEU A 10 17.02 -7.21 6.18
C LEU A 10 16.55 -6.64 4.84
N GLY A 11 15.39 -7.08 4.36
CA GLY A 11 14.68 -6.43 3.28
C GLY A 11 14.15 -5.07 3.72
N LEU A 12 14.25 -4.08 2.88
CA LEU A 12 13.85 -2.71 3.17
C LEU A 12 12.86 -2.23 2.12
N GLY A 13 11.92 -1.40 2.52
CA GLY A 13 10.95 -0.83 1.59
C GLY A 13 10.20 0.35 2.18
N THR A 14 9.41 0.96 1.33
CA THR A 14 8.39 1.92 1.78
C THR A 14 7.01 1.27 1.77
N ALA A 15 6.24 1.41 2.86
CA ALA A 15 4.86 0.92 2.97
C ALA A 15 3.96 2.01 3.60
N ILE A 16 3.72 3.06 2.91
CA ILE A 16 4.04 3.47 1.52
C ILE A 16 4.71 4.85 1.50
N ALA A 17 5.43 5.16 0.43
CA ALA A 17 5.80 6.52 0.08
C ALA A 17 4.64 7.17 -0.67
N VAL A 18 4.24 8.38 -0.24
CA VAL A 18 3.18 9.13 -0.93
C VAL A 18 3.70 9.60 -2.29
N ALA A 19 3.07 9.15 -3.37
CA ALA A 19 3.57 9.35 -4.73
C ALA A 19 3.46 10.80 -5.20
N PHE A 20 2.28 11.41 -5.10
CA PHE A 20 1.96 12.66 -5.79
C PHE A 20 2.76 13.91 -5.38
N PRO A 21 3.26 14.03 -4.15
CA PRO A 21 4.16 15.12 -3.78
C PRO A 21 5.58 15.00 -4.36
N ARG A 22 5.91 13.87 -4.97
CA ARG A 22 7.24 13.60 -5.53
C ARG A 22 7.17 13.40 -7.04
N SER A 23 8.22 13.81 -7.75
CA SER A 23 8.37 13.43 -9.16
C SER A 23 8.72 11.92 -9.27
N PRO A 24 8.19 11.19 -10.27
CA PRO A 24 8.66 9.85 -10.61
C PRO A 24 10.19 9.75 -10.75
N MET A 25 10.83 10.79 -11.28
CA MET A 25 12.30 10.85 -11.40
C MET A 25 12.99 10.82 -10.03
N VAL A 26 12.53 11.62 -9.07
CA VAL A 26 13.11 11.64 -7.71
C VAL A 26 12.90 10.31 -7.01
N THR A 27 11.73 9.69 -7.19
CA THR A 27 11.45 8.37 -6.63
C THR A 27 12.34 7.30 -7.27
N ALA A 28 12.53 7.34 -8.59
CA ALA A 28 13.37 6.40 -9.30
C ALA A 28 14.85 6.52 -8.89
N GLN A 29 15.39 7.74 -8.78
CA GLN A 29 16.76 7.96 -8.31
C GLN A 29 16.96 7.42 -6.90
N MET A 30 16.08 7.75 -5.96
CA MET A 30 16.16 7.24 -4.59
C MET A 30 16.07 5.70 -4.54
N ALA A 31 15.16 5.11 -5.29
CA ALA A 31 14.99 3.66 -5.32
C ALA A 31 16.21 2.96 -5.92
N TRP A 32 16.80 3.53 -6.97
CA TRP A 32 17.98 3.02 -7.63
C TRP A 32 19.20 2.99 -6.71
N GLU A 33 19.49 4.12 -6.05
CA GLU A 33 20.59 4.22 -5.07
C GLU A 33 20.39 3.27 -3.88
N LEU A 34 19.13 3.12 -3.40
CA LEU A 34 18.85 2.21 -2.29
C LEU A 34 18.93 0.74 -2.72
N ALA A 35 18.54 0.40 -3.94
CA ALA A 35 18.69 -0.96 -4.46
C ALA A 35 20.17 -1.34 -4.55
N GLU A 36 21.01 -0.48 -5.10
CA GLU A 36 22.46 -0.68 -5.16
C GLU A 36 23.05 -0.81 -3.74
N ALA A 37 22.78 0.14 -2.85
CA ALA A 37 23.32 0.18 -1.48
C ALA A 37 22.85 -1.01 -0.62
N THR A 38 21.75 -1.65 -0.95
CA THR A 38 21.23 -2.83 -0.24
C THR A 38 21.55 -4.16 -0.91
N GLY A 39 22.24 -4.15 -2.05
CA GLY A 39 22.45 -5.37 -2.82
C GLY A 39 21.13 -5.98 -3.34
N GLY A 40 20.18 -5.15 -3.78
CA GLY A 40 18.89 -5.58 -4.35
C GLY A 40 17.78 -5.87 -3.32
N ARG A 41 17.97 -5.56 -2.03
CA ARG A 41 17.00 -5.84 -0.96
C ARG A 41 15.98 -4.70 -0.75
N TYR A 42 15.93 -3.71 -1.63
CA TYR A 42 15.03 -2.57 -1.51
C TYR A 42 13.81 -2.71 -2.41
N VAL A 43 12.62 -2.41 -1.86
CA VAL A 43 11.34 -2.37 -2.56
C VAL A 43 10.75 -0.96 -2.47
N VAL A 44 10.28 -0.41 -3.57
CA VAL A 44 9.59 0.88 -3.57
C VAL A 44 8.08 0.68 -3.52
N GLY A 45 7.48 0.86 -2.33
CA GLY A 45 6.04 0.83 -2.15
C GLY A 45 5.45 2.23 -2.23
N LEU A 46 4.46 2.43 -3.09
CA LEU A 46 3.82 3.69 -3.41
C LEU A 46 2.34 3.70 -3.04
N GLY A 47 1.82 4.87 -2.70
CA GLY A 47 0.39 5.06 -2.47
C GLY A 47 -0.07 6.46 -2.81
N THR A 48 -1.37 6.61 -3.07
CA THR A 48 -1.97 7.88 -3.46
C THR A 48 -2.16 8.83 -2.29
N GLN A 49 -2.33 8.30 -1.09
CA GLN A 49 -2.86 9.02 0.06
C GLN A 49 -4.28 9.59 -0.24
N VAL A 50 -4.93 10.19 0.75
CA VAL A 50 -6.23 10.85 0.58
C VAL A 50 -6.07 12.32 0.16
N LYS A 51 -7.08 12.85 -0.54
CA LYS A 51 -7.08 14.20 -1.11
C LYS A 51 -6.65 15.28 -0.11
N ALA A 52 -7.23 15.26 1.10
CA ALA A 52 -6.93 16.27 2.10
C ALA A 52 -5.45 16.33 2.50
N HIS A 53 -4.79 15.17 2.61
CA HIS A 53 -3.35 15.13 2.90
C HIS A 53 -2.51 15.59 1.70
N VAL A 54 -2.85 15.17 0.49
CA VAL A 54 -2.10 15.59 -0.71
C VAL A 54 -2.16 17.11 -0.88
N GLU A 55 -3.34 17.70 -0.75
CA GLU A 55 -3.52 19.14 -0.99
C GLU A 55 -3.08 20.00 0.19
N ARG A 56 -3.50 19.64 1.43
CA ARG A 56 -3.33 20.54 2.59
C ARG A 56 -2.04 20.28 3.37
N ARG A 57 -1.55 19.04 3.38
CA ARG A 57 -0.31 18.68 4.10
C ARG A 57 0.91 18.72 3.20
N TYR A 58 0.77 18.27 1.94
CA TYR A 58 1.87 18.21 1.00
C TYR A 58 1.86 19.32 -0.04
N SER A 59 0.84 20.20 -0.05
CA SER A 59 0.71 21.32 -1.01
C SER A 59 0.88 20.85 -2.47
N SER A 60 0.31 19.70 -2.81
CA SER A 60 0.39 19.09 -4.14
C SER A 60 -0.99 18.93 -4.75
N THR A 61 -1.08 18.90 -6.07
CA THR A 61 -2.34 18.72 -6.79
C THR A 61 -2.83 17.28 -6.63
N TYR A 62 -4.12 17.14 -6.28
CA TYR A 62 -4.81 15.87 -6.32
C TYR A 62 -5.60 15.75 -7.63
N ALA A 63 -5.22 14.81 -8.48
CA ALA A 63 -5.92 14.46 -9.71
C ALA A 63 -6.54 13.06 -9.54
N PRO A 64 -7.32 12.53 -10.50
CA PRO A 64 -7.85 11.17 -10.42
C PRO A 64 -6.76 10.19 -9.99
N PRO A 65 -6.85 9.58 -8.78
CA PRO A 65 -5.69 8.94 -8.15
C PRO A 65 -5.26 7.66 -8.89
N GLY A 66 -6.20 6.91 -9.40
CA GLY A 66 -5.90 5.64 -10.09
C GLY A 66 -5.11 5.84 -11.38
N PRO A 67 -5.63 6.55 -12.38
CA PRO A 67 -4.93 6.83 -13.64
C PRO A 67 -3.56 7.49 -13.40
N ARG A 68 -3.50 8.46 -12.49
CA ARG A 68 -2.25 9.14 -12.19
C ARG A 68 -1.21 8.24 -11.52
N LEU A 69 -1.61 7.36 -10.60
CA LEU A 69 -0.68 6.41 -9.98
C LEU A 69 -0.20 5.37 -10.99
N ARG A 70 -1.08 4.88 -11.86
CA ARG A 70 -0.68 3.98 -12.96
C ARG A 70 0.39 4.61 -13.84
N GLU A 71 0.19 5.86 -14.23
CA GLU A 71 1.16 6.58 -15.05
C GLU A 71 2.46 6.84 -14.29
N TYR A 72 2.38 7.13 -12.98
CA TYR A 72 3.54 7.27 -12.11
C TYR A 72 4.40 6.00 -12.09
N VAL A 73 3.77 4.84 -11.91
CA VAL A 73 4.45 3.52 -11.91
C VAL A 73 5.14 3.28 -13.26
N ARG A 74 4.42 3.52 -14.37
CA ARG A 74 4.98 3.37 -15.72
C ARG A 74 6.16 4.31 -15.96
N ALA A 75 6.07 5.54 -15.50
CA ALA A 75 7.16 6.52 -15.59
C ALA A 75 8.39 6.07 -14.78
N VAL A 76 8.21 5.58 -13.54
CA VAL A 76 9.31 5.04 -12.74
C VAL A 76 10.00 3.88 -13.44
N LYS A 77 9.24 2.91 -13.96
CA LYS A 77 9.79 1.77 -14.71
C LYS A 77 10.49 2.20 -16.01
N ALA A 78 9.97 3.20 -16.73
CA ALA A 78 10.65 3.76 -17.91
C ALA A 78 11.98 4.46 -17.53
N ILE A 79 12.02 5.15 -16.40
CA ILE A 79 13.25 5.77 -15.90
C ILE A 79 14.28 4.70 -15.51
N PHE A 80 13.89 3.58 -14.90
CA PHE A 80 14.79 2.46 -14.59
C PHE A 80 15.43 1.89 -15.87
N ARG A 81 14.63 1.63 -16.93
CA ARG A 81 15.17 1.18 -18.21
C ARG A 81 16.17 2.17 -18.83
N ALA A 82 15.89 3.47 -18.68
CA ALA A 82 16.81 4.51 -19.13
C ALA A 82 18.10 4.56 -18.28
N PHE A 83 18.04 4.31 -16.97
CA PHE A 83 19.22 4.18 -16.12
C PHE A 83 20.07 2.94 -16.49
N ARG A 84 19.43 1.84 -16.88
CA ARG A 84 20.10 0.65 -17.44
C ARG A 84 20.81 0.94 -18.77
N GLY A 85 20.38 1.97 -19.48
CA GLY A 85 20.83 2.24 -20.84
C GLY A 85 20.14 1.35 -21.89
N GLU A 86 19.04 0.70 -21.53
CA GLU A 86 18.24 -0.14 -22.42
C GLU A 86 17.49 0.71 -23.47
N GLU A 87 17.05 1.89 -23.06
CA GLU A 87 16.33 2.82 -23.92
C GLU A 87 16.65 4.29 -23.57
N LYS A 88 16.44 5.18 -24.53
CA LYS A 88 16.47 6.63 -24.26
C LYS A 88 15.22 7.01 -23.50
N LEU A 89 15.36 7.85 -22.44
CA LEU A 89 14.20 8.36 -21.71
C LEU A 89 13.33 9.22 -22.65
N ALA A 90 12.14 8.69 -22.95
CA ALA A 90 11.12 9.32 -23.80
C ALA A 90 9.73 8.87 -23.33
N PHE A 91 9.33 9.32 -22.13
CA PHE A 91 8.03 9.02 -21.54
C PHE A 91 7.09 10.20 -21.71
N GLU A 92 5.91 9.95 -22.29
CA GLU A 92 4.87 10.96 -22.53
C GLU A 92 3.53 10.41 -22.00
N GLY A 93 2.90 11.11 -21.07
CA GLY A 93 1.63 10.76 -20.47
C GLY A 93 0.76 11.97 -20.19
N ASP A 94 -0.40 11.74 -19.60
CA ASP A 94 -1.36 12.82 -19.27
C ASP A 94 -0.93 13.64 -18.04
N TYR A 95 -0.13 13.04 -17.14
CA TYR A 95 0.29 13.65 -15.87
C TYR A 95 1.80 13.90 -15.80
N TYR A 96 2.60 13.12 -16.53
CA TYR A 96 4.05 13.15 -16.47
C TYR A 96 4.68 13.06 -17.84
N SER A 97 5.72 13.84 -18.08
CA SER A 97 6.53 13.81 -19.29
C SER A 97 8.00 13.88 -18.93
N PHE A 98 8.79 12.92 -19.45
CA PHE A 98 10.22 12.84 -19.22
C PHE A 98 10.96 12.53 -20.54
N ASN A 99 11.71 13.52 -21.04
CA ASN A 99 12.45 13.42 -22.31
C ASN A 99 13.89 13.93 -22.20
N LEU A 100 14.37 14.15 -20.98
CA LEU A 100 15.70 14.68 -20.73
C LEU A 100 16.42 13.87 -19.64
N LEU A 101 17.45 13.12 -20.05
CA LEU A 101 18.39 12.45 -19.17
C LEU A 101 19.80 12.50 -19.78
N PRO A 102 20.54 13.61 -19.62
CA PRO A 102 21.90 13.68 -20.10
C PRO A 102 22.79 12.64 -19.39
N ARG A 103 23.76 12.08 -20.12
CA ARG A 103 24.62 10.99 -19.60
C ARG A 103 25.28 11.34 -18.26
N MET A 104 25.68 12.59 -18.05
CA MET A 104 26.32 13.04 -16.82
C MET A 104 25.37 13.10 -15.61
N TRP A 105 24.05 13.01 -15.84
CA TRP A 105 23.01 13.02 -14.81
C TRP A 105 22.35 11.65 -14.62
N SER A 106 22.71 10.66 -15.44
CA SER A 106 22.27 9.30 -15.26
C SER A 106 23.16 8.60 -14.24
N PRO A 107 22.61 7.88 -13.25
CA PRO A 107 23.42 7.06 -12.34
C PRO A 107 24.11 5.90 -13.06
N GLY A 108 23.62 5.51 -14.25
CA GLY A 108 24.08 4.33 -14.97
C GLY A 108 23.48 3.02 -14.44
N PRO A 109 23.85 1.89 -15.03
CA PRO A 109 23.40 0.57 -14.59
C PRO A 109 24.00 0.20 -13.24
N ILE A 110 23.27 -0.60 -12.46
CA ILE A 110 23.68 -1.21 -11.19
C ILE A 110 23.73 -2.74 -11.34
N ASP A 111 24.54 -3.41 -10.49
CA ASP A 111 24.77 -4.87 -10.57
C ASP A 111 23.64 -5.72 -9.94
N VAL A 112 22.54 -5.09 -9.54
CA VAL A 112 21.35 -5.75 -8.99
C VAL A 112 20.15 -5.55 -9.90
N ALA A 113 19.08 -6.33 -9.71
CA ALA A 113 17.82 -6.15 -10.43
C ALA A 113 17.19 -4.78 -10.13
N ASP A 114 16.30 -4.34 -11.01
CA ASP A 114 15.50 -3.13 -10.77
C ASP A 114 14.73 -3.24 -9.46
N PRO A 115 14.64 -2.14 -8.68
CA PRO A 115 13.85 -2.17 -7.46
C PRO A 115 12.39 -2.51 -7.77
N PRO A 116 11.82 -3.57 -7.16
CA PRO A 116 10.40 -3.88 -7.37
C PRO A 116 9.50 -2.72 -6.96
N VAL A 117 8.48 -2.46 -7.78
CA VAL A 117 7.51 -1.38 -7.55
C VAL A 117 6.20 -1.98 -7.05
N TYR A 118 5.86 -1.70 -5.79
CA TYR A 118 4.61 -2.10 -5.16
C TYR A 118 3.70 -0.89 -5.00
N ILE A 119 2.39 -1.13 -4.93
CA ILE A 119 1.43 -0.08 -4.58
C ILE A 119 0.51 -0.54 -3.47
N SER A 120 -0.04 0.41 -2.69
CA SER A 120 -1.15 0.10 -1.81
C SER A 120 -2.48 0.19 -2.55
N ALA A 121 -3.36 -0.77 -2.30
CA ALA A 121 -4.70 -0.79 -2.84
C ALA A 121 -5.71 -1.28 -1.79
N VAL A 122 -6.96 -0.80 -1.92
CA VAL A 122 -8.12 -1.22 -1.12
C VAL A 122 -9.27 -1.63 -2.05
N LEU A 123 -9.51 -0.85 -3.11
CA LEU A 123 -10.67 -1.00 -3.99
C LEU A 123 -10.32 -1.76 -5.27
N PRO A 124 -11.31 -2.38 -5.93
CA PRO A 124 -11.15 -3.26 -7.08
C PRO A 124 -10.28 -2.70 -8.20
N TRP A 125 -10.54 -1.47 -8.65
CA TRP A 125 -9.78 -0.87 -9.76
C TRP A 125 -8.28 -0.79 -9.48
N MET A 126 -7.91 -0.36 -8.25
CA MET A 126 -6.51 -0.22 -7.86
C MET A 126 -5.84 -1.58 -7.68
N SER A 127 -6.58 -2.57 -7.16
CA SER A 127 -6.11 -3.96 -7.04
C SER A 127 -5.84 -4.58 -8.41
N ARG A 128 -6.75 -4.38 -9.38
CA ARG A 128 -6.56 -4.81 -10.76
C ARG A 128 -5.34 -4.13 -11.42
N MET A 129 -5.15 -2.83 -11.18
CA MET A 129 -4.00 -2.09 -11.68
C MET A 129 -2.69 -2.61 -11.06
N ALA A 130 -2.68 -2.97 -9.77
CA ALA A 130 -1.52 -3.59 -9.14
C ALA A 130 -1.10 -4.88 -9.85
N GLY A 131 -2.06 -5.78 -10.12
CA GLY A 131 -1.80 -7.02 -10.85
C GLY A 131 -1.26 -6.78 -12.26
N ALA A 132 -1.80 -5.80 -12.98
CA ALA A 132 -1.39 -5.53 -14.35
C ALA A 132 -0.02 -4.84 -14.49
N GLU A 133 0.32 -3.93 -13.59
CA GLU A 133 1.44 -2.98 -13.79
C GLU A 133 2.55 -3.09 -12.74
N CYS A 134 2.28 -3.69 -11.55
CA CYS A 134 3.20 -3.65 -10.42
C CYS A 134 3.82 -5.02 -10.14
N ASP A 135 4.92 -5.01 -9.38
CA ASP A 135 5.62 -6.21 -8.95
C ASP A 135 5.08 -6.73 -7.62
N GLY A 136 4.21 -5.95 -6.97
CA GLY A 136 3.49 -6.35 -5.77
C GLY A 136 2.44 -5.36 -5.32
N ILE A 137 1.69 -5.79 -4.31
CA ILE A 137 0.62 -5.04 -3.68
C ILE A 137 0.79 -5.03 -2.16
N HIS A 138 0.67 -3.86 -1.54
CA HIS A 138 0.46 -3.71 -0.11
C HIS A 138 -1.04 -3.68 0.18
N ILE A 139 -1.55 -4.70 0.82
CA ILE A 139 -2.90 -4.72 1.35
C ILE A 139 -2.96 -3.73 2.52
N HIS A 140 -4.05 -2.99 2.64
CA HIS A 140 -4.21 -2.10 3.78
C HIS A 140 -4.62 -2.90 5.02
N PRO A 141 -4.12 -2.58 6.24
CA PRO A 141 -4.50 -3.31 7.47
C PRO A 141 -6.00 -3.39 7.73
N MET A 142 -6.79 -2.40 7.26
CA MET A 142 -8.25 -2.46 7.28
C MET A 142 -8.75 -3.34 6.12
N HIS A 143 -8.60 -4.63 6.29
CA HIS A 143 -9.15 -5.68 5.43
C HIS A 143 -9.63 -6.84 6.31
N SER A 144 -10.46 -7.67 5.74
CA SER A 144 -10.84 -8.97 6.31
C SER A 144 -10.40 -10.11 5.39
N PRO A 145 -10.28 -11.34 5.88
CA PRO A 145 -10.06 -12.50 5.02
C PRO A 145 -11.09 -12.60 3.89
N GLY A 146 -12.38 -12.39 4.18
CA GLY A 146 -13.44 -12.41 3.17
C GLY A 146 -13.25 -11.35 2.09
N TRP A 147 -13.04 -10.07 2.46
CA TRP A 147 -12.76 -9.03 1.47
C TRP A 147 -11.53 -9.33 0.61
N LEU A 148 -10.49 -9.87 1.24
CA LEU A 148 -9.24 -10.22 0.54
C LEU A 148 -9.49 -11.32 -0.50
N THR A 149 -10.15 -12.43 -0.10
CA THR A 149 -10.37 -13.59 -0.96
C THR A 149 -11.46 -13.38 -2.01
N ASP A 150 -12.53 -12.67 -1.66
CA ASP A 150 -13.70 -12.52 -2.55
C ASP A 150 -13.56 -11.33 -3.51
N VAL A 151 -12.75 -10.33 -3.16
CA VAL A 151 -12.67 -9.08 -3.93
C VAL A 151 -11.24 -8.75 -4.36
N GLN A 152 -10.30 -8.57 -3.41
CA GLN A 152 -8.99 -8.02 -3.77
C GLN A 152 -8.12 -8.97 -4.57
N LEU A 153 -7.93 -10.20 -4.12
CA LEU A 153 -7.09 -11.18 -4.83
C LEU A 153 -7.64 -11.56 -6.21
N PRO A 154 -8.97 -11.77 -6.41
CA PRO A 154 -9.54 -11.95 -7.74
C PRO A 154 -9.27 -10.77 -8.69
N GLU A 155 -9.33 -9.54 -8.20
CA GLU A 155 -9.03 -8.36 -9.00
C GLU A 155 -7.55 -8.25 -9.36
N VAL A 156 -6.64 -8.57 -8.43
CA VAL A 156 -5.20 -8.64 -8.71
C VAL A 156 -4.93 -9.71 -9.78
N ALA A 157 -5.52 -10.90 -9.63
CA ALA A 157 -5.37 -12.00 -10.60
C ALA A 157 -5.91 -11.63 -11.99
N ALA A 158 -7.08 -10.98 -12.05
CA ALA A 158 -7.65 -10.51 -13.31
C ALA A 158 -6.77 -9.42 -13.96
N GLY A 159 -6.17 -8.55 -13.16
CA GLY A 159 -5.19 -7.57 -13.62
C GLY A 159 -3.94 -8.22 -14.21
N ALA A 160 -3.33 -9.15 -13.50
CA ALA A 160 -2.17 -9.91 -13.94
C ALA A 160 -2.46 -10.64 -15.26
N ALA A 161 -3.56 -11.39 -15.33
CA ALA A 161 -3.98 -12.10 -16.53
C ALA A 161 -4.18 -11.16 -17.74
N SER A 162 -4.74 -9.97 -17.53
CA SER A 162 -4.92 -8.98 -18.61
C SER A 162 -3.63 -8.46 -19.21
N ALA A 163 -2.53 -8.56 -18.45
CA ALA A 163 -1.18 -8.19 -18.86
C ALA A 163 -0.31 -9.39 -19.29
N GLY A 164 -0.89 -10.59 -19.44
CA GLY A 164 -0.17 -11.82 -19.77
C GLY A 164 0.72 -12.33 -18.63
N ARG A 165 0.40 -11.99 -17.37
CA ARG A 165 1.09 -12.35 -16.14
C ARG A 165 0.24 -13.32 -15.31
N SER A 166 0.80 -13.85 -14.24
CA SER A 166 0.11 -14.66 -13.24
C SER A 166 0.23 -14.06 -11.83
N MET A 167 -0.42 -14.65 -10.86
CA MET A 167 -0.26 -14.27 -9.45
C MET A 167 1.15 -14.55 -8.92
N ASP A 168 1.90 -15.47 -9.53
CA ASP A 168 3.29 -15.75 -9.16
C ASP A 168 4.23 -14.57 -9.46
N ASP A 169 3.81 -13.67 -10.34
CA ASP A 169 4.53 -12.45 -10.69
C ASP A 169 4.21 -11.26 -9.77
N VAL A 170 3.31 -11.45 -8.78
CA VAL A 170 2.82 -10.35 -7.93
C VAL A 170 2.97 -10.72 -6.46
N THR A 171 3.90 -10.07 -5.77
CA THR A 171 4.04 -10.25 -4.33
C THR A 171 2.89 -9.58 -3.57
N VAL A 172 2.21 -10.34 -2.72
CA VAL A 172 1.16 -9.81 -1.83
C VAL A 172 1.76 -9.59 -0.43
N VAL A 173 1.78 -8.35 0.03
CA VAL A 173 2.16 -7.99 1.40
C VAL A 173 0.89 -7.67 2.18
N CYS A 174 0.56 -8.52 3.14
CA CYS A 174 -0.69 -8.48 3.89
C CYS A 174 -0.41 -8.26 5.38
N PRO A 175 -0.43 -7.02 5.89
CA PRO A 175 -0.36 -6.75 7.31
C PRO A 175 -1.68 -7.11 8.00
N VAL A 176 -1.60 -7.74 9.16
CA VAL A 176 -2.76 -8.17 9.94
C VAL A 176 -2.81 -7.40 11.25
N ILE A 177 -4.00 -6.92 11.64
CA ILE A 177 -4.24 -6.36 12.97
C ILE A 177 -4.40 -7.54 13.92
N ILE A 178 -3.52 -7.65 14.89
CA ILE A 178 -3.51 -8.75 15.87
C ILE A 178 -3.86 -8.26 17.28
N ALA A 179 -4.52 -9.11 18.05
CA ALA A 179 -4.72 -8.97 19.48
C ALA A 179 -4.16 -10.22 20.15
N VAL A 180 -3.02 -10.11 20.78
CA VAL A 180 -2.28 -11.23 21.34
C VAL A 180 -1.92 -11.01 22.80
N GLY A 181 -1.88 -12.08 23.56
CA GLY A 181 -1.51 -12.11 24.96
C GLY A 181 -1.25 -13.54 25.42
N ASP A 182 -0.81 -13.69 26.67
CA ASP A 182 -0.67 -15.00 27.31
C ASP A 182 -1.95 -15.38 28.07
N THR A 183 -2.83 -14.42 28.37
CA THR A 183 -4.10 -14.61 29.05
C THR A 183 -5.27 -14.00 28.27
N ASP A 184 -6.50 -14.44 28.58
CA ASP A 184 -7.72 -13.90 27.98
C ASP A 184 -7.89 -12.39 28.29
N GLU A 185 -7.46 -11.95 29.47
CA GLU A 185 -7.51 -10.54 29.86
C GLU A 185 -6.56 -9.68 29.01
N GLU A 186 -5.37 -10.18 28.71
CA GLU A 186 -4.41 -9.48 27.85
C GLU A 186 -4.90 -9.41 26.40
N ILE A 187 -5.47 -10.51 25.89
CA ILE A 187 -6.07 -10.54 24.56
C ILE A 187 -7.25 -9.56 24.48
N ALA A 188 -8.14 -9.55 25.50
CA ALA A 188 -9.27 -8.61 25.54
C ALA A 188 -8.79 -7.15 25.56
N ALA A 189 -7.77 -6.82 26.33
CA ALA A 189 -7.19 -5.48 26.37
C ALA A 189 -6.56 -5.08 25.02
N ALA A 190 -5.89 -6.00 24.33
CA ALA A 190 -5.34 -5.77 23.01
C ALA A 190 -6.45 -5.58 21.95
N ARG A 191 -7.54 -6.34 22.04
CA ARG A 191 -8.73 -6.16 21.20
C ARG A 191 -9.34 -4.77 21.37
N ASP A 192 -9.55 -4.34 22.61
CA ASP A 192 -10.10 -3.02 22.90
C ASP A 192 -9.20 -1.89 22.36
N ALA A 193 -7.88 -2.03 22.47
CA ALA A 193 -6.95 -1.08 21.88
C ALA A 193 -7.07 -1.00 20.33
N ASN A 194 -7.38 -2.11 19.67
CA ASN A 194 -7.57 -2.16 18.21
C ASN A 194 -8.85 -1.44 17.75
N ARG A 195 -9.90 -1.32 18.59
CA ARG A 195 -11.15 -0.62 18.24
C ARG A 195 -10.89 0.79 17.72
N ALA A 196 -10.04 1.55 18.40
CA ALA A 196 -9.71 2.91 17.99
C ALA A 196 -9.05 2.96 16.61
N THR A 197 -8.20 1.99 16.29
CA THR A 197 -7.55 1.88 14.98
C THR A 197 -8.56 1.53 13.87
N ILE A 198 -9.44 0.56 14.14
CA ILE A 198 -10.48 0.14 13.20
C ILE A 198 -11.49 1.27 12.99
N ALA A 199 -11.93 1.94 14.05
CA ALA A 199 -12.81 3.09 13.97
C ALA A 199 -12.21 4.20 13.11
N PHE A 200 -10.94 4.53 13.33
CA PHE A 200 -10.23 5.55 12.56
C PHE A 200 -10.14 5.19 11.07
N TYR A 201 -9.72 3.98 10.73
CA TYR A 201 -9.65 3.55 9.33
C TYR A 201 -11.04 3.46 8.71
N GLY A 202 -12.00 2.81 9.41
CA GLY A 202 -13.37 2.63 8.96
C GLY A 202 -14.13 3.95 8.71
N SER A 203 -13.71 5.05 9.36
CA SER A 203 -14.28 6.38 9.14
C SER A 203 -13.98 6.96 7.75
N THR A 204 -12.96 6.45 7.07
CA THR A 204 -12.55 6.95 5.74
C THR A 204 -13.48 6.42 4.66
N PRO A 205 -14.04 7.27 3.77
CA PRO A 205 -15.05 6.86 2.78
C PRO A 205 -14.65 5.68 1.88
N ASN A 206 -13.37 5.53 1.57
CA ASN A 206 -12.90 4.45 0.71
C ASN A 206 -13.02 3.06 1.35
N TYR A 207 -13.28 2.96 2.66
CA TYR A 207 -13.47 1.69 3.36
C TYR A 207 -14.94 1.30 3.54
N ALA A 208 -15.90 2.12 3.07
CA ALA A 208 -17.31 1.76 3.11
C ALA A 208 -17.56 0.38 2.48
N PRO A 209 -17.08 0.07 1.25
CA PRO A 209 -17.31 -1.24 0.66
C PRO A 209 -16.71 -2.42 1.44
N VAL A 210 -15.63 -2.19 2.21
CA VAL A 210 -15.00 -3.21 3.06
C VAL A 210 -15.90 -3.55 4.26
N LEU A 211 -16.56 -2.55 4.84
CA LEU A 211 -17.53 -2.72 5.93
C LEU A 211 -18.84 -3.34 5.41
N GLU A 212 -19.37 -2.81 4.32
CA GLU A 212 -20.62 -3.27 3.66
C GLU A 212 -20.52 -4.74 3.20
N HIS A 213 -19.33 -5.23 2.82
CA HIS A 213 -19.11 -6.63 2.46
C HIS A 213 -19.49 -7.60 3.59
N HIS A 214 -19.46 -7.14 4.83
CA HIS A 214 -19.83 -7.90 6.02
C HIS A 214 -21.19 -7.51 6.60
N GLY A 215 -21.99 -6.70 5.87
CA GLY A 215 -23.32 -6.27 6.31
C GLY A 215 -23.32 -5.10 7.28
N PHE A 216 -22.20 -4.40 7.45
CA PHE A 216 -22.12 -3.19 8.29
C PHE A 216 -22.47 -1.94 7.47
N ASP A 217 -23.65 -1.98 6.83
CA ASP A 217 -24.14 -0.88 6.00
C ASP A 217 -24.35 0.39 6.83
N GLY A 218 -23.82 1.50 6.35
CA GLY A 218 -23.93 2.81 7.01
C GLY A 218 -22.88 3.08 8.11
N LEU A 219 -22.24 2.06 8.68
CA LEU A 219 -21.27 2.23 9.76
C LEU A 219 -20.15 3.21 9.40
N GLN A 220 -19.63 3.16 8.16
CA GLN A 220 -18.64 4.13 7.68
C GLN A 220 -19.13 5.58 7.84
N GLY A 221 -20.38 5.86 7.49
CA GLY A 221 -20.96 7.19 7.60
C GLY A 221 -21.05 7.68 9.03
N GLU A 222 -21.43 6.80 9.98
CA GLU A 222 -21.51 7.10 11.42
C GLU A 222 -20.10 7.37 11.98
N LEU A 223 -19.13 6.51 11.70
CA LEU A 223 -17.73 6.71 12.09
C LEU A 223 -17.16 8.03 11.54
N ASN A 224 -17.46 8.35 10.28
CA ASN A 224 -17.03 9.60 9.64
C ASN A 224 -17.68 10.84 10.31
N ALA A 225 -18.95 10.76 10.69
CA ALA A 225 -19.65 11.83 11.40
C ALA A 225 -19.00 12.09 12.78
N CYS A 226 -18.70 11.04 13.55
CA CYS A 226 -17.99 11.14 14.84
C CYS A 226 -16.59 11.74 14.66
N GLN A 227 -15.83 11.28 13.66
CA GLN A 227 -14.51 11.84 13.36
C GLN A 227 -14.57 13.35 13.06
N ARG A 228 -15.57 13.79 12.28
CA ARG A 228 -15.74 15.20 11.91
C ARG A 228 -16.18 16.08 13.06
N SER A 229 -16.96 15.55 13.99
CA SER A 229 -17.39 16.27 15.22
C SER A 229 -16.33 16.24 16.31
N GLY A 230 -15.34 15.36 16.23
CA GLY A 230 -14.33 15.13 17.27
C GLY A 230 -14.83 14.23 18.41
N ASP A 231 -15.97 13.55 18.25
CA ASP A 231 -16.51 12.59 19.20
C ASP A 231 -15.83 11.23 19.07
N MET A 232 -14.60 11.16 19.57
CA MET A 232 -13.78 9.95 19.48
C MET A 232 -14.29 8.82 20.38
N ALA A 233 -14.98 9.13 21.47
CA ALA A 233 -15.53 8.12 22.38
C ALA A 233 -16.64 7.34 21.67
N THR A 234 -17.66 8.03 21.16
CA THR A 234 -18.73 7.40 20.39
C THR A 234 -18.20 6.67 19.16
N MET A 235 -17.17 7.23 18.51
CA MET A 235 -16.56 6.59 17.33
C MET A 235 -15.95 5.22 17.66
N VAL A 236 -15.33 5.06 18.82
CA VAL A 236 -14.78 3.78 19.28
C VAL A 236 -15.89 2.82 19.69
N ASP A 237 -16.94 3.31 20.38
CA ASP A 237 -18.07 2.51 20.83
C ASP A 237 -18.89 1.92 19.67
N LEU A 238 -18.89 2.57 18.50
CA LEU A 238 -19.53 2.06 17.27
C LEU A 238 -18.84 0.80 16.71
N VAL A 239 -17.59 0.53 17.07
CA VAL A 239 -16.90 -0.70 16.68
C VAL A 239 -17.24 -1.79 17.69
N ALA A 240 -18.38 -2.44 17.52
CA ALA A 240 -18.81 -3.56 18.34
C ALA A 240 -17.93 -4.80 18.14
N ASP A 241 -18.12 -5.83 18.97
CA ASP A 241 -17.26 -7.03 18.93
C ASP A 241 -17.35 -7.78 17.60
N ASP A 242 -18.52 -7.82 17.00
CA ASP A 242 -18.75 -8.44 15.70
C ASP A 242 -17.98 -7.72 14.57
N VAL A 243 -17.93 -6.38 14.59
CA VAL A 243 -17.09 -5.61 13.67
C VAL A 243 -15.61 -5.94 13.91
N LEU A 244 -15.19 -5.95 15.17
CA LEU A 244 -13.80 -6.19 15.57
C LEU A 244 -13.30 -7.57 15.09
N ASP A 245 -14.17 -8.60 15.18
CA ASP A 245 -13.85 -9.98 14.81
C ASP A 245 -13.52 -10.16 13.32
N HIS A 246 -14.06 -9.30 12.45
CA HIS A 246 -13.73 -9.34 11.02
C HIS A 246 -12.35 -8.77 10.69
N TYR A 247 -11.82 -7.87 11.52
CA TYR A 247 -10.61 -7.10 11.21
C TYR A 247 -9.45 -7.34 12.17
N THR A 248 -9.65 -8.16 13.21
CA THR A 248 -8.62 -8.46 14.21
C THR A 248 -8.47 -9.96 14.39
N VAL A 249 -7.24 -10.45 14.26
CA VAL A 249 -6.90 -11.84 14.60
C VAL A 249 -6.51 -11.89 16.07
N SER A 250 -7.27 -12.69 16.86
CA SER A 250 -7.04 -12.86 18.30
C SER A 250 -6.47 -14.24 18.58
N ALA A 251 -5.36 -14.32 19.31
CA ALA A 251 -4.71 -15.59 19.64
C ALA A 251 -3.80 -15.43 20.87
N THR A 252 -3.43 -16.55 21.48
CA THR A 252 -2.26 -16.56 22.36
C THR A 252 -0.97 -16.45 21.53
N TRP A 253 0.13 -16.05 22.17
CA TRP A 253 1.43 -16.04 21.48
C TRP A 253 1.83 -17.42 20.92
N SER A 254 1.44 -18.51 21.63
CA SER A 254 1.73 -19.89 21.18
C SER A 254 0.92 -20.29 19.95
N ASP A 255 -0.31 -19.80 19.80
CA ASP A 255 -1.22 -20.24 18.74
C ASP A 255 -1.20 -19.34 17.51
N LEU A 256 -0.65 -18.13 17.65
CA LEU A 256 -0.66 -17.09 16.58
C LEU A 256 -0.15 -17.62 15.24
N GLY A 257 0.93 -18.39 15.25
CA GLY A 257 1.48 -18.95 14.01
C GLY A 257 0.53 -19.90 13.28
N GLY A 258 -0.25 -20.67 14.02
CA GLY A 258 -1.27 -21.59 13.46
C GLY A 258 -2.51 -20.86 12.94
N VAL A 259 -2.87 -19.74 13.58
CA VAL A 259 -4.05 -18.95 13.18
C VAL A 259 -3.75 -18.10 11.93
N LEU A 260 -2.48 -17.70 11.73
CA LEU A 260 -2.05 -16.90 10.57
C LEU A 260 -1.68 -17.75 9.34
N ALA A 261 -1.52 -19.06 9.48
CA ALA A 261 -1.17 -19.98 8.40
C ALA A 261 -2.38 -20.38 7.56
#